data_a1e39a53c343117a43e840601d5fa42e
#
_entry.id   a1e39a53c343117a43e840601d5fa42e
#
_cell.length_a   1.000
_cell.length_b   1.000
_cell.length_c   1.000
_cell.angle_alpha   90.00
_cell.angle_beta   90.00
_cell.angle_gamma   90.00
#
_symmetry.space_group_name_H-M   'P 1'
#
loop_
_entity.id
_entity.type
_entity.pdbx_description
1 polymer ?
#
loop_
_entity_poly.entity_id
_entity_poly.type
_entity_poly.pdbx_seq_one_letter_code
_entity_poly.pdbx_strand_id
1 'polypeptide(L)'
;MLKVGVMKDYEFVDLYDIYGSLLTEHQRTLVEGYYLYDLSFSELAEISGGSRQSVYDAVKKARSILAEHEGKLGIVKLRTKLSEFGNDLLSVDKKLYDKFQAILQSDNTTN
;
A
#
# COMPACT_ATOMS: atom_id res chain seq x y z
N MET A 1 -6.99 -11.36 19.38
CA MET A 1 -6.75 -12.21 18.22
C MET A 1 -5.86 -11.52 17.24
N LEU A 2 -4.94 -12.22 16.75
CA LEU A 2 -4.03 -11.68 15.78
C LEU A 2 -4.74 -11.44 14.46
N LYS A 3 -4.36 -10.38 13.78
CA LYS A 3 -4.87 -10.09 12.46
C LYS A 3 -4.03 -10.84 11.44
N VAL A 4 -4.06 -12.18 11.56
CA VAL A 4 -3.19 -13.01 10.77
C VAL A 4 -3.37 -12.78 9.28
N GLY A 5 -4.62 -12.69 8.85
CA GLY A 5 -4.90 -12.42 7.44
C GLY A 5 -4.37 -11.07 7.01
N VAL A 6 -4.48 -10.07 7.89
CA VAL A 6 -3.98 -8.74 7.61
C VAL A 6 -2.46 -8.72 7.61
N MET A 7 -1.87 -9.40 8.59
CA MET A 7 -0.41 -9.46 8.68
C MET A 7 0.20 -10.06 7.43
N LYS A 8 -0.56 -10.89 6.71
CA LYS A 8 -0.09 -11.51 5.49
C LYS A 8 -0.56 -10.79 4.24
N ASP A 9 -1.20 -9.64 4.41
CA ASP A 9 -1.67 -8.86 3.27
C ASP A 9 -0.56 -7.95 2.78
N TYR A 10 0.47 -8.58 2.24
CA TYR A 10 1.60 -7.81 1.68
C TYR A 10 1.14 -6.96 0.51
N GLU A 11 0.10 -7.39 -0.16
CA GLU A 11 -0.45 -6.66 -1.29
C GLU A 11 -0.97 -5.30 -0.86
N PHE A 12 -1.51 -5.20 0.36
CA PHE A 12 -1.98 -3.91 0.85
C PHE A 12 -0.86 -2.88 0.88
N VAL A 13 0.31 -3.27 1.38
CA VAL A 13 1.43 -2.33 1.50
C VAL A 13 1.78 -1.75 0.13
N ASP A 14 1.88 -2.62 -0.87
CA ASP A 14 2.19 -2.18 -2.23
C ASP A 14 1.09 -1.30 -2.80
N LEU A 15 -0.16 -1.70 -2.59
CA LEU A 15 -1.30 -0.92 -3.06
C LEU A 15 -1.33 0.45 -2.42
N TYR A 16 -1.11 0.49 -1.11
CA TYR A 16 -1.17 1.73 -0.37
C TYR A 16 -0.02 2.66 -0.75
N ASP A 17 1.16 2.10 -0.96
CA ASP A 17 2.32 2.87 -1.33
C ASP A 17 2.08 3.64 -2.63
N ILE A 18 1.39 3.02 -3.57
CA ILE A 18 1.17 3.63 -4.88
C ILE A 18 -0.14 4.43 -4.92
N TYR A 19 -1.21 3.88 -4.38
CA TYR A 19 -2.54 4.47 -4.55
C TYR A 19 -3.10 5.13 -3.29
N GLY A 20 -2.37 5.09 -2.18
CA GLY A 20 -2.91 5.59 -0.91
C GLY A 20 -3.31 7.04 -0.94
N SER A 21 -2.61 7.85 -1.74
CA SER A 21 -2.92 9.28 -1.83
C SER A 21 -4.27 9.55 -2.49
N LEU A 22 -4.87 8.53 -3.11
CA LEU A 22 -6.19 8.67 -3.72
C LEU A 22 -7.32 8.47 -2.71
N LEU A 23 -6.99 7.98 -1.53
CA LEU A 23 -7.97 7.84 -0.46
C LEU A 23 -8.16 9.17 0.24
N THR A 24 -9.34 9.35 0.84
CA THR A 24 -9.56 10.52 1.70
C THR A 24 -8.70 10.41 2.94
N GLU A 25 -8.52 11.53 3.63
CA GLU A 25 -7.74 11.54 4.87
C GLU A 25 -8.34 10.57 5.90
N HIS A 26 -9.65 10.56 6.02
CA HIS A 26 -10.31 9.65 6.95
C HIS A 26 -10.06 8.19 6.58
N GLN A 27 -10.16 7.87 5.30
CA GLN A 27 -9.90 6.51 4.83
C GLN A 27 -8.46 6.10 5.11
N ARG A 28 -7.51 7.01 4.87
CA ARG A 28 -6.11 6.72 5.14
C ARG A 28 -5.88 6.44 6.62
N THR A 29 -6.46 7.27 7.48
CA THR A 29 -6.32 7.08 8.92
C THR A 29 -6.80 5.69 9.34
N LEU A 30 -7.93 5.27 8.82
CA LEU A 30 -8.49 3.97 9.21
C LEU A 30 -7.67 2.81 8.67
N VAL A 31 -7.27 2.84 7.41
CA VAL A 31 -6.49 1.73 6.86
C VAL A 31 -5.09 1.67 7.46
N GLU A 32 -4.48 2.82 7.72
CA GLU A 32 -3.18 2.84 8.38
C GLU A 32 -3.29 2.25 9.79
N GLY A 33 -4.31 2.66 10.51
CA GLY A 33 -4.51 2.13 11.85
C GLY A 33 -4.66 0.63 11.86
N TYR A 34 -5.45 0.11 10.94
CA TYR A 34 -5.74 -1.32 10.91
C TYR A 34 -4.57 -2.13 10.35
N TYR A 35 -4.03 -1.74 9.20
CA TYR A 35 -3.02 -2.54 8.51
C TYR A 35 -1.59 -2.28 9.00
N LEU A 36 -1.28 -1.04 9.37
CA LEU A 36 0.10 -0.68 9.71
C LEU A 36 0.34 -0.62 11.22
N TYR A 37 -0.67 -0.21 12.00
CA TYR A 37 -0.50 -0.05 13.44
C TYR A 37 -1.19 -1.14 14.24
N ASP A 38 -1.75 -2.13 13.55
CA ASP A 38 -2.32 -3.31 14.19
C ASP A 38 -3.44 -3.00 15.19
N LEU A 39 -4.23 -1.98 14.89
CA LEU A 39 -5.37 -1.63 15.74
C LEU A 39 -6.59 -2.45 15.33
N SER A 40 -7.38 -2.83 16.33
CA SER A 40 -8.62 -3.54 16.06
C SER A 40 -9.69 -2.57 15.57
N PHE A 41 -10.75 -3.11 14.99
CA PHE A 41 -11.88 -2.27 14.58
C PHE A 41 -12.50 -1.56 15.77
N SER A 42 -12.55 -2.24 16.94
CA SER A 42 -13.08 -1.63 18.15
C SER A 42 -12.21 -0.46 18.60
N GLU A 43 -10.89 -0.64 18.57
CA GLU A 43 -9.98 0.44 18.94
C GLU A 43 -10.11 1.62 17.99
N LEU A 44 -10.21 1.34 16.70
CA LEU A 44 -10.39 2.39 15.71
C LEU A 44 -11.72 3.12 15.88
N ALA A 45 -12.76 2.38 16.27
CA ALA A 45 -14.06 3.00 16.51
C ALA A 45 -13.99 3.97 17.69
N GLU A 46 -13.26 3.60 18.74
CA GLU A 46 -13.08 4.50 19.87
C GLU A 46 -12.35 5.78 19.47
N ILE A 47 -11.31 5.63 18.65
CA ILE A 47 -10.51 6.77 18.21
C ILE A 47 -11.29 7.65 17.26
N SER A 48 -11.97 7.07 16.31
CA SER A 48 -12.63 7.82 15.23
C SER A 48 -14.05 8.27 15.60
N GLY A 49 -14.63 7.71 16.64
CA GLY A 49 -15.97 8.07 17.08
C GLY A 49 -17.09 7.33 16.38
N GLY A 50 -16.77 6.33 15.56
CA GLY A 50 -17.79 5.54 14.88
C GLY A 50 -18.10 4.26 15.63
N SER A 51 -18.88 3.41 14.97
CA SER A 51 -19.15 2.08 15.48
C SER A 51 -18.11 1.11 14.90
N ARG A 52 -17.98 -0.04 15.58
CA ARG A 52 -17.08 -1.08 15.07
C ARG A 52 -17.47 -1.49 13.65
N GLN A 53 -18.77 -1.63 13.40
CA GLN A 53 -19.24 -2.03 12.08
C GLN A 53 -18.95 -0.98 11.03
N SER A 54 -19.15 0.31 11.35
CA SER A 54 -18.91 1.36 10.38
C SER A 54 -17.42 1.45 10.05
N VAL A 55 -16.56 1.21 11.03
CA VAL A 55 -15.12 1.20 10.79
C VAL A 55 -14.74 0.02 9.89
N TYR A 56 -15.29 -1.16 10.20
CA TYR A 56 -15.04 -2.34 9.39
C TYR A 56 -15.42 -2.07 7.92
N ASP A 57 -16.62 -1.52 7.71
CA ASP A 57 -17.10 -1.24 6.36
C ASP A 57 -16.22 -0.22 5.66
N ALA A 58 -15.77 0.80 6.38
CA ALA A 58 -14.93 1.84 5.81
C ALA A 58 -13.55 1.32 5.43
N VAL A 59 -12.96 0.49 6.29
CA VAL A 59 -11.66 -0.11 5.99
C VAL A 59 -11.77 -1.03 4.78
N LYS A 60 -12.82 -1.83 4.75
CA LYS A 60 -13.03 -2.75 3.64
C LYS A 60 -13.22 -1.99 2.33
N LYS A 61 -13.99 -0.91 2.38
CA LYS A 61 -14.23 -0.10 1.18
C LYS A 61 -12.95 0.55 0.69
N ALA A 62 -12.17 1.11 1.61
CA ALA A 62 -10.92 1.75 1.23
C ALA A 62 -9.95 0.75 0.58
N ARG A 63 -9.86 -0.44 1.17
CA ARG A 63 -9.03 -1.50 0.61
C ARG A 63 -9.48 -1.85 -0.81
N SER A 64 -10.80 -1.91 -1.02
CA SER A 64 -11.36 -2.21 -2.34
C SER A 64 -11.03 -1.13 -3.35
N ILE A 65 -11.04 0.13 -2.93
CA ILE A 65 -10.69 1.23 -3.82
C ILE A 65 -9.26 1.07 -4.33
N LEU A 66 -8.34 0.73 -3.43
CA LEU A 66 -6.95 0.52 -3.83
C LEU A 66 -6.83 -0.63 -4.84
N ALA A 67 -7.51 -1.74 -4.56
CA ALA A 67 -7.47 -2.90 -5.45
C ALA A 67 -8.10 -2.58 -6.80
N GLU A 68 -9.13 -1.78 -6.82
CA GLU A 68 -9.80 -1.39 -8.05
C GLU A 68 -8.86 -0.57 -8.94
N HIS A 69 -8.13 0.36 -8.33
CA HIS A 69 -7.17 1.16 -9.10
C HIS A 69 -6.08 0.27 -9.70
N GLU A 70 -5.60 -0.70 -8.92
CA GLU A 70 -4.60 -1.62 -9.44
C GLU A 70 -5.15 -2.46 -10.59
N GLY A 71 -6.41 -2.88 -10.47
CA GLY A 71 -7.04 -3.64 -11.53
C GLY A 71 -7.09 -2.88 -12.85
N LYS A 72 -7.19 -1.55 -12.75
CA LYS A 72 -7.27 -0.70 -13.94
C LYS A 72 -5.92 -0.27 -14.45
N LEU A 73 -4.98 0.02 -13.56
CA LEU A 73 -3.72 0.66 -13.94
C LEU A 73 -2.52 -0.30 -13.95
N GLY A 74 -2.52 -1.30 -13.08
CA GLY A 74 -1.46 -2.30 -13.05
C GLY A 74 -0.08 -1.76 -12.68
N ILE A 75 -0.02 -0.69 -11.88
CA ILE A 75 1.27 -0.08 -11.55
C ILE A 75 2.05 -0.92 -10.55
N VAL A 76 1.38 -1.56 -9.59
CA VAL A 76 2.07 -2.46 -8.67
C VAL A 76 2.70 -3.60 -9.46
N LYS A 77 1.94 -4.17 -10.38
CA LYS A 77 2.41 -5.28 -11.20
C LYS A 77 3.62 -4.86 -12.04
N LEU A 78 3.54 -3.67 -12.65
CA LEU A 78 4.65 -3.15 -13.44
C LEU A 78 5.89 -2.95 -12.57
N ARG A 79 5.71 -2.36 -11.40
CA ARG A 79 6.81 -2.09 -10.48
C ARG A 79 7.50 -3.37 -10.06
N THR A 80 6.71 -4.43 -9.81
CA THR A 80 7.26 -5.73 -9.45
C THR A 80 8.13 -6.28 -10.58
N LYS A 81 7.65 -6.19 -11.81
CA LYS A 81 8.42 -6.66 -12.95
C LYS A 81 9.70 -5.87 -13.15
N LEU A 82 9.63 -4.55 -12.94
CA LEU A 82 10.82 -3.72 -13.05
C LEU A 82 11.84 -4.06 -11.97
N SER A 83 11.37 -4.37 -10.75
CA SER A 83 12.29 -4.78 -9.70
C SER A 83 12.98 -6.09 -10.02
N GLU A 84 12.26 -7.02 -10.62
CA GLU A 84 12.85 -8.29 -11.06
C GLU A 84 13.91 -8.05 -12.13
N PHE A 85 13.61 -7.17 -13.06
CA PHE A 85 14.58 -6.81 -14.07
C PHE A 85 15.82 -6.17 -13.44
N GLY A 86 15.60 -5.32 -12.43
CA GLY A 86 16.70 -4.70 -11.71
C GLY A 86 17.64 -5.71 -11.08
N ASN A 87 17.10 -6.78 -10.54
CA ASN A 87 17.93 -7.84 -9.94
C ASN A 87 18.79 -8.51 -10.99
N ASP A 88 18.25 -8.73 -12.19
CA ASP A 88 19.02 -9.28 -13.28
C ASP A 88 20.11 -8.32 -13.71
N LEU A 89 19.77 -7.05 -13.76
CA LEU A 89 20.71 -6.01 -14.18
C LEU A 89 21.88 -5.90 -13.20
N LEU A 90 21.60 -6.07 -11.90
CA LEU A 90 22.63 -5.99 -10.88
C LEU A 90 23.75 -7.01 -11.11
N SER A 91 23.39 -8.19 -11.60
CA SER A 91 24.36 -9.24 -11.84
C SER A 91 25.19 -9.00 -13.10
N VAL A 92 24.81 -8.03 -13.91
CA VAL A 92 25.50 -7.73 -15.17
C VAL A 92 26.30 -6.45 -15.05
N ASP A 93 25.73 -5.38 -14.52
CA ASP A 93 26.38 -4.07 -14.50
C ASP A 93 25.83 -3.25 -13.33
N LYS A 94 26.62 -3.16 -12.26
CA LYS A 94 26.19 -2.45 -11.06
C LYS A 94 25.92 -0.97 -11.32
N LYS A 95 26.68 -0.37 -12.22
CA LYS A 95 26.53 1.05 -12.52
C LYS A 95 25.16 1.33 -13.16
N LEU A 96 24.78 0.48 -14.10
CA LEU A 96 23.45 0.58 -14.70
C LEU A 96 22.36 0.27 -13.69
N TYR A 97 22.60 -0.72 -12.83
CA TYR A 97 21.66 -1.03 -11.77
C TYR A 97 21.43 0.19 -10.88
N ASP A 98 22.49 0.87 -10.48
CA ASP A 98 22.36 2.05 -9.63
C ASP A 98 21.54 3.15 -10.30
N LYS A 99 21.77 3.36 -11.60
CA LYS A 99 20.98 4.33 -12.36
C LYS A 99 19.51 3.91 -12.43
N PHE A 100 19.27 2.63 -12.64
CA PHE A 100 17.92 2.11 -12.73
C PHE A 100 17.19 2.29 -11.41
N GLN A 101 17.85 1.96 -10.30
CA GLN A 101 17.24 2.12 -8.98
C GLN A 101 16.96 3.59 -8.67
N ALA A 102 17.83 4.48 -9.09
CA ALA A 102 17.60 5.91 -8.89
C ALA A 102 16.33 6.35 -9.60
N ILE A 103 16.08 5.83 -10.79
CA ILE A 103 14.88 6.15 -11.53
C ILE A 103 13.64 5.61 -10.82
N LEU A 104 13.69 4.34 -10.37
CA LEU A 104 12.57 3.72 -9.69
C LEU A 104 12.21 4.41 -8.38
N GLN A 105 13.22 4.90 -7.68
CA GLN A 105 13.03 5.52 -6.39
C GLN A 105 12.87 7.01 -6.46
N SER A 106 12.96 7.55 -7.65
CA SER A 106 12.70 8.96 -7.89
C SER A 106 11.24 9.20 -7.53
N ASP A 107 10.98 10.08 -6.59
CA ASP A 107 9.62 10.27 -6.17
C ASP A 107 9.03 11.52 -6.80
N ASN A 108 7.73 11.62 -6.67
CA ASN A 108 6.98 12.68 -7.31
C ASN A 108 7.21 14.03 -6.64
N THR A 109 7.80 14.03 -5.46
CA THR A 109 7.98 15.25 -4.71
C THR A 109 9.20 16.04 -5.16
N THR A 110 10.02 15.45 -6.00
CA THR A 110 11.22 16.13 -6.47
C THR A 110 10.96 17.15 -7.55
N ASN A 111 9.77 17.22 -8.03
CA ASN A 111 9.41 18.14 -9.10
C ASN A 111 9.11 19.53 -8.60
#